data_0db1a9ad52500db8eaa2434f9caa8ef9
#
_entry.id   0db1a9ad52500db8eaa2434f9caa8ef9
#
_cell.length_a   1.000
_cell.length_b   1.000
_cell.length_c   1.000
_cell.angle_alpha   90.00
_cell.angle_beta   90.00
_cell.angle_gamma   90.00
#
_symmetry.space_group_name_H-M   'P 1'
#
loop_
_entity.id
_entity.type
_entity.pdbx_description
1 polymer ?
#
loop_
_entity_poly.entity_id
_entity_poly.type
_entity_poly.pdbx_seq_one_letter_code
_entity_poly.pdbx_strand_id
1 'polypeptide(L)' 'MKITLNNKQTETAATNIDELAKELSLPERGVAIAVNANMVRRDEWTATALAENDSVLVIKAACGG' A
#
# COMPACT_ATOMS: atom_id res chain seq x y z
N MET A 1 -10.33 6.31 -7.36
CA MET A 1 -9.15 6.74 -8.14
C MET A 1 -8.35 5.53 -8.60
N LYS A 2 -7.53 5.72 -9.57
CA LYS A 2 -6.70 4.65 -10.10
C LYS A 2 -5.27 4.77 -9.61
N ILE A 3 -4.71 3.65 -9.19
CA ILE A 3 -3.31 3.57 -8.81
C ILE A 3 -2.71 2.36 -9.53
N THR A 4 -1.38 2.28 -9.50
CA THR A 4 -0.70 1.08 -9.97
C THR A 4 -0.29 0.29 -8.73
N LEU A 5 -0.87 -0.90 -8.57
CA LEU A 5 -0.59 -1.75 -7.42
C LEU A 5 0.17 -2.98 -7.90
N ASN A 6 1.42 -3.12 -7.47
CA ASN A 6 2.28 -4.22 -7.90
C ASN A 6 2.29 -4.36 -9.41
N ASN A 7 2.50 -3.22 -10.09
CA ASN A 7 2.56 -3.14 -11.56
C ASN A 7 1.24 -3.44 -12.24
N LYS A 8 0.13 -3.36 -11.51
CA LYS A 8 -1.18 -3.63 -12.06
C LYS A 8 -2.09 -2.44 -11.79
N GLN A 9 -2.77 -1.96 -12.81
CA GLN A 9 -3.72 -0.87 -12.63
C GLN A 9 -4.87 -1.33 -11.74
N THR A 10 -5.15 -0.55 -10.71
CA THR A 10 -6.12 -0.94 -9.69
C THR A 10 -6.98 0.25 -9.32
N GLU A 11 -8.27 0.04 -9.25
CA GLU A 11 -9.21 1.04 -8.78
C GLU A 11 -9.31 0.96 -7.26
N THR A 12 -9.25 2.09 -6.58
CA THR A 12 -9.38 2.09 -5.13
C THR A 12 -10.15 3.30 -4.65
N ALA A 13 -10.86 3.13 -3.55
CA ALA A 13 -11.52 4.24 -2.87
C ALA A 13 -10.67 4.75 -1.70
N ALA A 14 -9.54 4.14 -1.45
CA ALA A 14 -8.67 4.54 -0.34
C ALA A 14 -8.08 5.92 -0.59
N THR A 15 -7.96 6.70 0.48
CA THR A 15 -7.36 8.04 0.39
C THR A 15 -5.98 8.09 1.02
N ASN A 16 -5.59 7.04 1.75
CA ASN A 16 -4.25 6.93 2.31
C ASN A 16 -3.82 5.47 2.33
N ILE A 17 -2.58 5.24 2.73
CA ILE A 17 -2.03 3.89 2.70
C ILE A 17 -2.73 2.97 3.70
N ASP A 18 -3.11 3.50 4.85
CA ASP A 18 -3.79 2.68 5.85
C ASP A 18 -5.13 2.16 5.33
N GLU A 19 -5.89 3.03 4.66
CA GLU A 19 -7.15 2.62 4.07
C GLU A 19 -6.94 1.59 2.97
N LEU A 20 -5.90 1.77 2.18
CA LEU A 20 -5.57 0.81 1.13
C LEU A 20 -5.24 -0.55 1.73
N ALA A 21 -4.47 -0.57 2.80
CA ALA A 21 -4.11 -1.82 3.46
C ALA A 21 -5.35 -2.54 3.99
N LYS A 22 -6.30 -1.79 4.52
CA LYS A 22 -7.56 -2.39 4.99
C LYS A 22 -8.39 -2.91 3.84
N GLU A 23 -8.42 -2.17 2.75
CA GLU A 23 -9.16 -2.58 1.55
C GLU A 23 -8.61 -3.89 1.01
N LEU A 24 -7.30 -4.06 1.06
CA LEU A 24 -6.63 -5.26 0.58
C LEU A 24 -6.58 -6.37 1.61
N SER A 25 -7.09 -6.12 2.81
CA SER A 25 -7.07 -7.09 3.90
C SER A 25 -5.67 -7.56 4.24
N LEU A 26 -4.73 -6.63 4.25
CA LEU A 26 -3.35 -6.96 4.54
C LEU A 26 -3.16 -7.29 6.01
N PRO A 27 -2.27 -8.24 6.33
CA PRO A 27 -1.99 -8.57 7.73
C PRO A 27 -1.28 -7.40 8.41
N GLU A 28 -1.35 -7.38 9.73
CA GLU A 28 -0.72 -6.33 10.51
C GLU A 28 0.79 -6.40 10.50
N ARG A 29 1.34 -7.57 10.24
CA ARG A 29 2.78 -7.79 10.28
C ARG A 29 3.23 -8.47 9.00
N GLY A 30 4.52 -8.31 8.72
CA GLY A 30 5.11 -8.96 7.57
C GLY A 30 4.77 -8.32 6.25
N VAL A 31 4.37 -7.05 6.28
CA VAL A 31 4.02 -6.32 5.06
C VAL A 31 4.80 -5.03 5.01
N ALA A 32 5.40 -4.77 3.87
CA ALA A 32 6.05 -3.49 3.59
C ALA A 32 5.35 -2.86 2.41
N ILE A 33 5.21 -1.55 2.44
CA ILE A 33 4.58 -0.80 1.36
C ILE A 33 5.50 0.31 0.91
N ALA A 34 5.65 0.44 -0.40
CA ALA A 34 6.40 1.55 -0.99
C ALA A 34 5.47 2.30 -1.93
N VAL A 35 5.58 3.62 -1.92
CA VAL A 35 4.81 4.48 -2.81
C VAL A 35 5.79 5.28 -3.65
N ASN A 36 5.69 5.14 -4.98
CA ASN A 36 6.60 5.80 -5.91
C ASN A 36 8.06 5.55 -5.54
N ALA A 37 8.37 4.29 -5.20
CA ALA A 37 9.71 3.81 -4.86
C ALA A 37 10.20 4.28 -3.48
N ASN A 38 9.34 4.88 -2.68
CA ASN A 38 9.70 5.31 -1.32
C ASN A 38 9.00 4.43 -0.30
N MET A 39 9.78 3.81 0.58
CA MET A 39 9.20 2.98 1.64
C MET A 39 8.39 3.84 2.60
N VAL A 40 7.22 3.35 2.96
CA VAL A 40 6.34 4.03 3.91
C VAL A 40 6.29 3.21 5.18
N ARG A 41 6.72 3.81 6.28
CA ARG A 41 6.71 3.13 7.57
C ARG A 41 5.28 2.89 8.03
N ARG A 42 5.10 1.80 8.75
CA ARG A 42 3.77 1.41 9.23
C ARG A 42 3.08 2.52 10.01
N ASP A 43 3.84 3.22 10.85
CA ASP A 43 3.28 4.28 11.67
C ASP A 43 2.97 5.55 10.87
N GLU A 44 3.34 5.58 9.60
CA GLU A 44 3.03 6.72 8.73
C GLU A 44 1.95 6.40 7.70
N TRP A 45 1.40 5.21 7.73
CA TRP A 45 0.39 4.82 6.76
C TRP A 45 -0.84 5.72 6.77
N THR A 46 -1.28 6.14 7.96
CA THR A 46 -2.45 7.01 8.06
C THR A 46 -2.15 8.42 7.60
N ALA A 47 -0.89 8.84 7.66
CA ALA A 47 -0.49 10.18 7.27
C ALA A 47 -0.04 10.27 5.81
N THR A 48 0.07 9.14 5.12
CA THR A 48 0.55 9.12 3.75
C THR A 48 -0.64 9.06 2.79
N ALA A 49 -0.92 10.18 2.15
CA ALA A 49 -2.05 10.27 1.24
C ALA A 49 -1.73 9.57 -0.08
N LEU A 50 -2.76 8.99 -0.67
CA LEU A 50 -2.67 8.44 -2.02
C LEU A 50 -3.14 9.47 -3.02
N ALA A 51 -2.51 9.48 -4.18
CA ALA A 51 -2.90 10.35 -5.28
C ALA A 51 -3.14 9.51 -6.52
N GLU A 52 -3.88 10.08 -7.45
CA GLU A 52 -4.17 9.43 -8.72
C GLU A 52 -2.86 9.04 -9.41
N ASN A 53 -2.82 7.83 -9.90
CA ASN A 53 -1.66 7.29 -10.64
C ASN A 53 -0.43 6.99 -9.78
N ASP A 54 -0.58 7.00 -8.46
CA ASP A 54 0.54 6.58 -7.62
C ASP A 54 0.90 5.13 -7.89
N SER A 55 2.20 4.85 -7.81
CA SER A 55 2.70 3.49 -7.95
C SER A 55 2.93 2.93 -6.56
N VAL A 56 2.17 1.92 -6.20
CA VAL A 56 2.22 1.31 -4.87
C VAL A 56 2.74 -0.11 -4.99
N LEU A 57 3.73 -0.43 -4.20
CA LEU A 57 4.28 -1.77 -4.15
C LEU A 57 4.04 -2.35 -2.77
N VAL A 58 3.36 -3.49 -2.73
CA VAL A 58 3.08 -4.19 -1.49
C VAL A 58 3.93 -5.46 -1.46
N ILE A 59 4.77 -5.56 -0.45
CA ILE A 59 5.68 -6.69 -0.30
C ILE A 59 5.27 -7.45 0.95
N LYS A 60 4.86 -8.69 0.79
CA LYS A 60 4.55 -9.54 1.92
C LYS A 60 5.76 -10.39 2.24
N ALA A 61 6.20 -10.30 3.48
CA ALA A 61 7.30 -11.13 3.91
C ALA A 61 6.80 -12.57 4.02
N ALA A 62 7.42 -13.44 3.28
CA ALA A 62 7.12 -14.86 3.38
C ALA A 62 7.89 -15.40 4.55
N CYS A 63 7.60 -14.93 5.72
CA CYS A 63 8.24 -15.49 6.88
C CYS A 63 7.54 -16.81 7.14
N GLY A 64 8.07 -17.83 6.62
CA GLY A 64 7.52 -19.15 6.71
C GLY A 64 7.10 -19.54 8.11
N GLY A 65 6.81 -18.62 8.79
CA GLY A 65 6.29 -18.97 10.10
C GLY A 65 5.30 -17.95 10.33
#